data_5d0b750220b8248d49bb0307f60302b1
#
_entry.id   5d0b750220b8248d49bb0307f60302b1
#
_cell.length_a   1.000
_cell.length_b   1.000
_cell.length_c   1.000
_cell.angle_alpha   90.00
_cell.angle_beta   90.00
_cell.angle_gamma   90.00
#
_symmetry.space_group_name_H-M   'P 1'
#
loop_
_entity.id
_entity.type
_entity.pdbx_description
1 polymer ?
#
loop_
_entity_poly.entity_id
_entity_poly.type
_entity_poly.pdbx_seq_one_letter_code
_entity_poly.pdbx_strand_id
1 'polypeptide(L)'
;MSERKSNSKAKNTAKKAVKKAYKKNPKAFIIGAIALVLVIAISVAVIYFAFPETWDSIMAMITTNNGGDPDDNGGSNGDSLERGDGELQIHFIDVGQGDCILILFPDGKEMLIDSANYNDDGEIEKRTLDYLDTYITDDQIDYLMVTHGDSDHTYFVNEVIEAYDVDTIYMPFILAEPSNETLQAQVNALEKSKLDMFTDKDTISTKVYAEFFISALSEPDATIVLNIGQFSIETATYRFDFYCYAQEDWANTNLSSAEKKNAISPIGVLEYNGKRIVLTGDSNEINEPMFIEAVGGTGLDCDVLKVGHHGSETSSTREFLDFINCEYAVISCNAEGNTFLHPRQNTLDRLRADNMTLYRTDLHGTVVLVVDANGTLTFTTEKTTTADIWMGADTAQNQG
;
A
#
# COMPACT_ATOMS: atom_id res chain seq x y z
N MET A 1 22.89 12.21 7.96
CA MET A 1 21.57 11.86 8.48
C MET A 1 20.71 13.08 8.88
N SER A 2 21.22 14.10 9.63
CA SER A 2 20.37 15.24 10.05
C SER A 2 19.96 16.18 8.91
N GLU A 3 20.81 16.40 7.90
CA GLU A 3 20.51 17.29 6.76
C GLU A 3 19.50 16.70 5.76
N ARG A 4 19.54 15.37 5.50
CA ARG A 4 18.51 14.71 4.66
C ARG A 4 17.13 14.74 5.33
N LYS A 5 17.05 14.49 6.64
CA LYS A 5 15.80 14.59 7.42
C LYS A 5 15.23 16.01 7.43
N SER A 6 16.09 17.05 7.44
CA SER A 6 15.69 18.44 7.32
C SER A 6 15.12 18.76 5.93
N ASN A 7 15.69 18.18 4.87
CA ASN A 7 15.27 18.42 3.48
C ASN A 7 13.93 17.73 3.14
N SER A 8 13.70 16.49 3.60
CA SER A 8 12.44 15.76 3.40
C SER A 8 11.26 16.48 4.10
N LYS A 9 11.45 16.87 5.38
CA LYS A 9 10.43 17.63 6.10
C LYS A 9 10.15 19.01 5.48
N ALA A 10 11.17 19.65 4.90
CA ALA A 10 11.00 20.91 4.19
C ALA A 10 10.27 20.73 2.84
N LYS A 11 10.57 19.65 2.10
CA LYS A 11 9.86 19.28 0.86
C LYS A 11 8.38 19.02 1.13
N ASN A 12 8.04 18.15 2.09
CA ASN A 12 6.65 17.82 2.41
C ASN A 12 5.86 19.03 2.91
N THR A 13 6.49 19.91 3.72
CA THR A 13 5.85 21.16 4.15
C THR A 13 5.61 22.11 2.97
N ALA A 14 6.54 22.17 2.03
CA ALA A 14 6.41 22.99 0.83
C ALA A 14 5.31 22.45 -0.10
N LYS A 15 5.23 21.12 -0.32
CA LYS A 15 4.16 20.47 -1.08
C LYS A 15 2.78 20.72 -0.47
N LYS A 16 2.61 20.48 0.83
CA LYS A 16 1.35 20.80 1.56
C LYS A 16 0.94 22.26 1.38
N ALA A 17 1.90 23.20 1.39
CA ALA A 17 1.64 24.60 1.16
C ALA A 17 1.22 24.90 -0.29
N VAL A 18 1.85 24.25 -1.26
CA VAL A 18 1.56 24.39 -2.69
C VAL A 18 0.17 23.80 -3.01
N LYS A 19 -0.12 22.56 -2.59
CA LYS A 19 -1.42 21.91 -2.75
C LYS A 19 -2.55 22.73 -2.08
N LYS A 20 -2.30 23.27 -0.87
CA LYS A 20 -3.25 24.16 -0.17
C LYS A 20 -3.47 25.50 -0.90
N ALA A 21 -2.43 26.07 -1.50
CA ALA A 21 -2.55 27.30 -2.29
C ALA A 21 -3.32 27.07 -3.59
N TYR A 22 -3.08 25.95 -4.28
CA TYR A 22 -3.83 25.54 -5.47
C TYR A 22 -5.32 25.30 -5.15
N LYS A 23 -5.64 24.50 -4.11
CA LYS A 23 -7.03 24.26 -3.66
C LYS A 23 -7.77 25.57 -3.31
N LYS A 24 -7.07 26.59 -2.79
CA LYS A 24 -7.68 27.86 -2.41
C LYS A 24 -8.03 28.78 -3.58
N ASN A 25 -7.19 28.82 -4.62
CA ASN A 25 -7.44 29.62 -5.83
C ASN A 25 -6.61 29.07 -7.01
N PRO A 26 -7.11 28.07 -7.75
CA PRO A 26 -6.36 27.43 -8.82
C PRO A 26 -5.89 28.39 -9.92
N LYS A 27 -6.75 29.35 -10.31
CA LYS A 27 -6.39 30.34 -11.36
C LYS A 27 -5.26 31.26 -10.94
N ALA A 28 -5.31 31.78 -9.72
CA ALA A 28 -4.25 32.64 -9.20
C ALA A 28 -2.95 31.85 -8.99
N PHE A 29 -3.04 30.58 -8.59
CA PHE A 29 -1.90 29.70 -8.42
C PHE A 29 -1.21 29.42 -9.77
N ILE A 30 -1.97 29.06 -10.81
CA ILE A 30 -1.43 28.81 -12.16
C ILE A 30 -0.74 30.05 -12.71
N ILE A 31 -1.37 31.24 -12.57
CA ILE A 31 -0.77 32.48 -13.01
C ILE A 31 0.55 32.76 -12.25
N GLY A 32 0.57 32.53 -10.94
CA GLY A 32 1.76 32.67 -10.13
C GLY A 32 2.89 31.71 -10.53
N ALA A 33 2.55 30.44 -10.80
CA ALA A 33 3.49 29.43 -11.26
C ALA A 33 4.11 29.78 -12.63
N ILE A 34 3.27 30.22 -13.58
CA ILE A 34 3.75 30.67 -14.91
C ILE A 34 4.68 31.88 -14.75
N ALA A 35 4.31 32.85 -13.90
CA ALA A 35 5.16 34.02 -13.66
C ALA A 35 6.51 33.60 -13.03
N LEU A 36 6.54 32.66 -12.11
CA LEU A 36 7.76 32.15 -11.50
C LEU A 36 8.67 31.46 -12.53
N VAL A 37 8.10 30.58 -13.37
CA VAL A 37 8.82 29.91 -14.46
C VAL A 37 9.44 30.92 -15.42
N LEU A 38 8.70 31.96 -15.79
CA LEU A 38 9.21 33.03 -16.64
C LEU A 38 10.37 33.81 -16.00
N VAL A 39 10.27 34.10 -14.70
CA VAL A 39 11.34 34.76 -13.96
C VAL A 39 12.60 33.89 -13.93
N ILE A 40 12.46 32.59 -13.65
CA ILE A 40 13.56 31.62 -13.65
C ILE A 40 14.20 31.56 -15.06
N ALA A 41 13.40 31.42 -16.12
CA ALA A 41 13.89 31.35 -17.50
C ALA A 41 14.65 32.62 -17.90
N ILE A 42 14.15 33.80 -17.53
CA ILE A 42 14.83 35.08 -17.78
C ILE A 42 16.14 35.14 -16.99
N SER A 43 16.15 34.72 -15.73
CA SER A 43 17.36 34.72 -14.90
C SER A 43 18.43 33.78 -15.46
N VAL A 44 18.05 32.59 -15.90
CA VAL A 44 18.96 31.64 -16.58
C VAL A 44 19.53 32.24 -17.87
N ALA A 45 18.69 32.85 -18.70
CA ALA A 45 19.13 33.50 -19.92
C ALA A 45 20.08 34.67 -19.64
N VAL A 46 19.83 35.47 -18.61
CA VAL A 46 20.72 36.58 -18.21
C VAL A 46 22.07 36.03 -17.75
N ILE A 47 22.11 34.99 -16.95
CA ILE A 47 23.36 34.36 -16.49
C ILE A 47 24.14 33.80 -17.71
N TYR A 48 23.48 33.10 -18.60
CA TYR A 48 24.07 32.48 -19.76
C TYR A 48 24.71 33.54 -20.72
N PHE A 49 23.97 34.62 -21.03
CA PHE A 49 24.41 35.60 -22.02
C PHE A 49 25.28 36.74 -21.45
N ALA A 50 24.99 37.18 -20.21
CA ALA A 50 25.70 38.32 -19.62
C ALA A 50 26.90 37.93 -18.74
N PHE A 51 26.92 36.70 -18.24
CA PHE A 51 27.94 36.19 -17.30
C PHE A 51 28.41 34.79 -17.67
N PRO A 52 29.04 34.56 -18.83
CA PRO A 52 29.38 33.21 -19.29
C PRO A 52 30.31 32.44 -18.33
N GLU A 53 31.28 33.13 -17.69
CA GLU A 53 32.17 32.47 -16.72
C GLU A 53 31.40 31.94 -15.47
N THR A 54 30.34 32.65 -15.07
CA THR A 54 29.47 32.20 -13.98
C THR A 54 28.63 30.99 -14.41
N TRP A 55 28.18 30.99 -15.67
CA TRP A 55 27.47 29.84 -16.25
C TRP A 55 28.33 28.59 -16.30
N ASP A 56 29.57 28.71 -16.79
CA ASP A 56 30.52 27.61 -16.86
C ASP A 56 30.85 27.07 -15.47
N SER A 57 30.97 27.94 -14.46
CA SER A 57 31.16 27.53 -13.06
C SER A 57 29.99 26.79 -12.48
N ILE A 58 28.74 27.20 -12.79
CA ILE A 58 27.51 26.51 -12.38
C ILE A 58 27.42 25.13 -13.05
N MET A 59 27.71 25.08 -14.36
CA MET A 59 27.70 23.81 -15.10
C MET A 59 28.78 22.86 -14.62
N ALA A 60 29.97 23.34 -14.26
CA ALA A 60 31.02 22.53 -13.65
C ALA A 60 30.59 21.96 -12.29
N MET A 61 29.92 22.75 -11.44
CA MET A 61 29.35 22.25 -10.16
C MET A 61 28.28 21.18 -10.35
N ILE A 62 27.43 21.30 -11.36
CA ILE A 62 26.40 20.32 -11.68
C ILE A 62 27.02 19.01 -12.19
N THR A 63 28.05 19.10 -13.01
CA THR A 63 28.74 17.93 -13.59
C THR A 63 29.65 17.21 -12.60
N THR A 64 30.26 17.93 -11.62
CA THR A 64 31.10 17.31 -10.59
C THR A 64 30.30 16.62 -9.49
N ASN A 65 29.01 16.91 -9.30
CA ASN A 65 28.15 16.19 -8.36
C ASN A 65 27.66 14.81 -8.87
N ASN A 66 27.95 14.47 -10.13
CA ASN A 66 27.60 13.15 -10.71
C ASN A 66 28.79 12.16 -10.78
N GLY A 67 29.92 12.49 -10.17
CA GLY A 67 31.09 11.62 -10.09
C GLY A 67 31.26 11.08 -8.67
N GLY A 68 30.74 9.87 -8.40
CA GLY A 68 30.98 9.16 -7.14
C GLY A 68 32.44 8.78 -6.98
N ASP A 69 33.00 9.05 -5.82
CA ASP A 69 34.33 8.67 -5.37
C ASP A 69 34.36 7.15 -5.07
N PRO A 70 35.35 6.37 -5.57
CA PRO A 70 35.35 4.90 -5.44
C PRO A 70 35.87 4.33 -4.12
N ASP A 71 36.19 5.15 -3.11
CA ASP A 71 36.76 4.65 -1.84
C ASP A 71 36.08 5.25 -0.61
N ASP A 72 34.93 4.68 -0.20
CA ASP A 72 34.52 4.71 1.22
C ASP A 72 33.97 3.33 1.62
N ASN A 73 34.80 2.61 2.35
CA ASN A 73 34.52 1.28 2.87
C ASN A 73 34.23 1.40 4.37
N GLY A 74 32.97 1.34 4.77
CA GLY A 74 32.68 1.11 6.20
C GLY A 74 31.41 1.78 6.75
N GLY A 75 30.32 1.04 6.82
CA GLY A 75 29.17 1.38 7.64
C GLY A 75 27.87 0.79 7.09
N SER A 76 27.37 -0.27 7.70
CA SER A 76 26.12 -0.93 7.34
C SER A 76 24.94 0.05 7.45
N ASN A 77 24.57 0.65 6.33
CA ASN A 77 23.25 1.22 6.11
C ASN A 77 22.48 0.17 5.33
N GLY A 78 21.25 -0.09 5.71
CA GLY A 78 20.37 -0.92 4.90
C GLY A 78 20.31 -0.33 3.48
N ASP A 79 21.00 -0.99 2.56
CA ASP A 79 20.94 -0.62 1.14
C ASP A 79 19.49 -0.77 0.69
N SER A 80 18.91 0.33 0.19
CA SER A 80 17.67 0.23 -0.58
C SER A 80 17.93 -0.75 -1.71
N LEU A 81 17.08 -1.79 -1.83
CA LEU A 81 17.13 -2.70 -2.97
C LEU A 81 16.82 -1.85 -4.21
N GLU A 82 17.86 -1.51 -4.98
CA GLU A 82 17.66 -0.85 -6.26
C GLU A 82 16.81 -1.78 -7.14
N ARG A 83 15.84 -1.21 -7.84
CA ARG A 83 14.97 -1.94 -8.75
C ARG A 83 15.77 -2.34 -9.99
N GLY A 84 15.93 -3.65 -10.21
CA GLY A 84 16.52 -4.20 -11.43
C GLY A 84 15.58 -4.07 -12.63
N ASP A 85 16.15 -3.98 -13.84
CA ASP A 85 15.36 -3.97 -15.07
C ASP A 85 14.51 -5.25 -15.18
N GLY A 86 13.19 -5.08 -15.32
CA GLY A 86 12.26 -6.18 -15.46
C GLY A 86 12.05 -6.99 -14.18
N GLU A 87 12.25 -6.41 -13.01
CA GLU A 87 11.90 -7.01 -11.72
C GLU A 87 10.53 -6.54 -11.25
N LEU A 88 9.76 -7.47 -10.70
CA LEU A 88 8.61 -7.20 -9.85
C LEU A 88 9.08 -7.26 -8.40
N GLN A 89 8.85 -6.21 -7.63
CA GLN A 89 9.14 -6.23 -6.20
C GLN A 89 7.85 -6.03 -5.41
N ILE A 90 7.68 -6.80 -4.34
CA ILE A 90 6.55 -6.69 -3.41
C ILE A 90 7.10 -6.55 -2.00
N HIS A 91 6.84 -5.39 -1.39
CA HIS A 91 7.32 -5.03 -0.07
C HIS A 91 6.16 -5.15 0.93
N PHE A 92 6.21 -6.13 1.80
CA PHE A 92 5.33 -6.26 2.95
C PHE A 92 5.94 -5.45 4.10
N ILE A 93 5.51 -4.21 4.23
CA ILE A 93 6.13 -3.22 5.12
C ILE A 93 5.71 -3.50 6.57
N ASP A 94 6.69 -3.54 7.48
CA ASP A 94 6.43 -3.67 8.93
C ASP A 94 5.82 -2.37 9.49
N VAL A 95 4.51 -2.33 9.56
CA VAL A 95 3.71 -1.25 10.15
C VAL A 95 3.15 -1.61 11.53
N GLY A 96 3.64 -2.71 12.13
CA GLY A 96 3.04 -3.30 13.30
C GLY A 96 1.82 -4.14 12.94
N GLN A 97 0.69 -3.96 13.65
CA GLN A 97 -0.56 -4.63 13.30
C GLN A 97 -1.24 -3.88 12.16
N GLY A 98 -1.33 -4.51 10.98
CA GLY A 98 -1.98 -3.94 9.81
C GLY A 98 -1.26 -4.26 8.50
N ASP A 99 -1.87 -3.90 7.39
CA ASP A 99 -1.30 -4.06 6.06
C ASP A 99 -0.78 -2.74 5.49
N CYS A 100 0.40 -2.83 4.88
CA CYS A 100 0.97 -1.82 4.00
C CYS A 100 1.86 -2.54 2.98
N ILE A 101 1.39 -2.67 1.75
CA ILE A 101 2.08 -3.45 0.73
C ILE A 101 2.39 -2.55 -0.46
N LEU A 102 3.69 -2.31 -0.72
CA LEU A 102 4.14 -1.59 -1.89
C LEU A 102 4.54 -2.58 -2.98
N ILE A 103 3.98 -2.42 -4.17
CA ILE A 103 4.32 -3.21 -5.36
C ILE A 103 5.01 -2.29 -6.36
N LEU A 104 6.21 -2.65 -6.77
CA LEU A 104 6.95 -1.99 -7.83
C LEU A 104 6.88 -2.89 -9.08
N PHE A 105 6.08 -2.49 -10.06
CA PHE A 105 5.88 -3.27 -11.27
C PHE A 105 7.05 -3.15 -12.27
N PRO A 106 7.27 -4.16 -13.11
CA PRO A 106 8.40 -4.18 -14.05
C PRO A 106 8.33 -3.10 -15.14
N ASP A 107 7.18 -2.47 -15.34
CA ASP A 107 6.95 -1.40 -16.32
C ASP A 107 7.17 0.02 -15.77
N GLY A 108 7.58 0.15 -14.52
CA GLY A 108 7.86 1.41 -13.89
C GLY A 108 6.75 1.96 -13.02
N LYS A 109 5.62 1.29 -12.96
CA LYS A 109 4.47 1.68 -12.14
C LYS A 109 4.58 1.22 -10.70
N GLU A 110 3.87 1.91 -9.82
CA GLU A 110 3.77 1.61 -8.40
C GLU A 110 2.31 1.39 -7.98
N MET A 111 2.12 0.41 -7.08
CA MET A 111 0.85 0.21 -6.39
C MET A 111 1.06 0.13 -4.89
N LEU A 112 0.30 0.90 -4.15
CA LEU A 112 0.21 0.75 -2.70
C LEU A 112 -1.13 0.10 -2.35
N ILE A 113 -1.10 -1.02 -1.61
CA ILE A 113 -2.29 -1.68 -1.08
C ILE A 113 -2.31 -1.47 0.42
N ASP A 114 -3.33 -0.77 0.92
CA ASP A 114 -3.51 -0.35 2.30
C ASP A 114 -2.34 0.50 2.83
N SER A 115 -2.55 1.21 3.91
CA SER A 115 -1.50 1.91 4.63
C SER A 115 -1.99 2.21 6.03
N ALA A 116 -1.69 1.33 6.95
CA ALA A 116 -2.24 1.48 8.27
C ALA A 116 -1.34 0.96 9.38
N ASN A 117 -1.60 1.48 10.56
CA ASN A 117 -1.12 0.97 11.82
C ASN A 117 -2.22 1.10 12.85
N TYR A 118 -2.34 0.11 13.72
CA TYR A 118 -3.30 0.12 14.81
C TYR A 118 -2.85 1.01 15.99
N ASN A 119 -1.55 1.23 16.17
CA ASN A 119 -0.99 2.02 17.26
C ASN A 119 -0.50 3.37 16.73
N ASP A 120 -1.26 4.43 17.03
CA ASP A 120 -0.94 5.82 16.70
C ASP A 120 0.17 6.35 17.62
N ASP A 121 1.43 6.03 17.34
CA ASP A 121 2.59 6.62 18.01
C ASP A 121 3.33 7.67 17.14
N GLY A 122 2.88 7.86 15.88
CA GLY A 122 3.48 8.79 14.92
C GLY A 122 4.88 8.40 14.43
N GLU A 123 5.54 7.45 15.06
CA GLU A 123 6.86 6.95 14.65
C GLU A 123 6.73 5.94 13.51
N ILE A 124 5.71 5.09 13.54
CA ILE A 124 5.44 4.12 12.46
C ILE A 124 4.98 4.85 11.22
N GLU A 125 4.06 5.84 11.35
CA GLU A 125 3.63 6.70 10.25
C GLU A 125 4.83 7.32 9.54
N LYS A 126 5.70 7.96 10.30
CA LYS A 126 6.89 8.59 9.76
C LYS A 126 7.84 7.60 9.09
N ARG A 127 8.05 6.43 9.68
CA ARG A 127 8.90 5.38 9.12
C ARG A 127 8.31 4.85 7.82
N THR A 128 6.99 4.68 7.74
CA THR A 128 6.29 4.22 6.53
C THR A 128 6.45 5.23 5.40
N LEU A 129 6.22 6.53 5.65
CA LEU A 129 6.41 7.57 4.63
C LEU A 129 7.89 7.69 4.22
N ASP A 130 8.84 7.65 5.17
CA ASP A 130 10.27 7.66 4.86
C ASP A 130 10.67 6.42 4.00
N TYR A 131 9.99 5.29 4.20
CA TYR A 131 10.18 4.08 3.40
C TYR A 131 9.63 4.26 1.98
N LEU A 132 8.41 4.73 1.85
CA LEU A 132 7.80 5.01 0.54
C LEU A 132 8.62 6.04 -0.26
N ASP A 133 9.10 7.11 0.38
CA ASP A 133 9.97 8.13 -0.24
C ASP A 133 11.29 7.54 -0.78
N THR A 134 11.70 6.35 -0.34
CA THR A 134 12.90 5.67 -0.83
C THR A 134 12.66 5.05 -2.21
N TYR A 135 11.46 4.59 -2.49
CA TYR A 135 11.10 3.85 -3.71
C TYR A 135 10.26 4.67 -4.68
N ILE A 136 9.38 5.55 -4.18
CA ILE A 136 8.54 6.44 -4.98
C ILE A 136 9.27 7.77 -5.13
N THR A 137 10.01 7.93 -6.25
CA THR A 137 10.96 9.05 -6.41
C THR A 137 10.41 10.24 -7.17
N ASP A 138 9.31 10.08 -7.89
CA ASP A 138 8.63 11.10 -8.68
C ASP A 138 7.42 11.72 -7.98
N ASP A 139 7.18 11.31 -6.74
CA ASP A 139 6.07 11.78 -5.90
C ASP A 139 4.67 11.34 -6.41
N GLN A 140 4.59 10.32 -7.29
CA GLN A 140 3.37 9.81 -7.88
C GLN A 140 3.13 8.34 -7.47
N ILE A 141 1.89 7.95 -7.28
CA ILE A 141 1.43 6.57 -7.10
C ILE A 141 0.42 6.28 -8.21
N ASP A 142 0.73 5.34 -9.11
CA ASP A 142 -0.19 4.96 -10.19
C ASP A 142 -1.48 4.34 -9.64
N TYR A 143 -1.35 3.47 -8.65
CA TYR A 143 -2.48 2.72 -8.07
C TYR A 143 -2.43 2.73 -6.56
N LEU A 144 -3.48 3.21 -5.92
CA LEU A 144 -3.71 3.08 -4.48
C LEU A 144 -4.94 2.20 -4.29
N MET A 145 -4.82 1.10 -3.54
CA MET A 145 -5.96 0.25 -3.20
C MET A 145 -6.18 0.25 -1.70
N VAL A 146 -7.42 0.46 -1.27
CA VAL A 146 -7.88 0.17 0.08
C VAL A 146 -8.76 -1.05 0.01
N THR A 147 -8.38 -2.12 0.73
CA THR A 147 -9.08 -3.40 0.67
C THR A 147 -10.43 -3.34 1.38
N HIS A 148 -10.47 -2.79 2.58
CA HIS A 148 -11.68 -2.60 3.37
C HIS A 148 -11.52 -1.44 4.38
N GLY A 149 -12.51 -1.19 5.23
CA GLY A 149 -12.60 0.05 6.00
C GLY A 149 -12.10 -0.03 7.44
N ASP A 150 -11.41 -1.08 7.87
CA ASP A 150 -10.90 -1.17 9.23
C ASP A 150 -9.60 -0.35 9.39
N SER A 151 -9.32 0.07 10.61
CA SER A 151 -8.28 1.05 10.88
C SER A 151 -6.87 0.52 10.62
N ASP A 152 -6.65 -0.77 10.80
CA ASP A 152 -5.38 -1.43 10.51
C ASP A 152 -5.12 -1.65 8.99
N HIS A 153 -5.98 -1.04 8.14
CA HIS A 153 -5.81 -0.93 6.69
C HIS A 153 -5.90 0.52 6.19
N THR A 154 -6.64 1.39 6.89
CA THR A 154 -6.97 2.73 6.39
C THR A 154 -6.29 3.88 7.13
N TYR A 155 -5.58 3.61 8.23
CA TYR A 155 -5.15 4.65 9.21
C TYR A 155 -4.28 5.76 8.59
N PHE A 156 -3.35 5.43 7.70
CA PHE A 156 -2.43 6.40 7.08
C PHE A 156 -2.75 6.74 5.63
N VAL A 157 -3.83 6.21 5.09
CA VAL A 157 -4.12 6.36 3.65
C VAL A 157 -4.38 7.83 3.29
N ASN A 158 -5.02 8.59 4.17
CA ASN A 158 -5.23 10.02 3.95
C ASN A 158 -3.91 10.81 3.93
N GLU A 159 -2.92 10.45 4.78
CA GLU A 159 -1.58 11.03 4.77
C GLU A 159 -0.82 10.67 3.50
N VAL A 160 -0.97 9.45 3.00
CA VAL A 160 -0.40 9.03 1.70
C VAL A 160 -0.98 9.87 0.56
N ILE A 161 -2.31 10.00 0.47
CA ILE A 161 -2.97 10.85 -0.54
C ILE A 161 -2.55 12.32 -0.40
N GLU A 162 -2.23 12.79 0.82
CA GLU A 162 -1.70 14.13 1.03
C GLU A 162 -0.22 14.27 0.62
N ALA A 163 0.55 13.20 0.65
CA ALA A 163 1.99 13.19 0.36
C ALA A 163 2.28 12.98 -1.12
N TYR A 164 1.51 12.12 -1.79
CA TYR A 164 1.70 11.73 -3.20
C TYR A 164 0.51 12.17 -4.05
N ASP A 165 0.74 12.38 -5.34
CA ASP A 165 -0.32 12.46 -6.34
C ASP A 165 -0.73 11.04 -6.74
N VAL A 166 -2.04 10.74 -6.72
CA VAL A 166 -2.53 9.38 -6.98
C VAL A 166 -3.38 9.35 -8.24
N ASP A 167 -3.02 8.51 -9.23
CA ASP A 167 -3.73 8.44 -10.50
C ASP A 167 -5.05 7.66 -10.40
N THR A 168 -5.02 6.48 -9.76
CA THR A 168 -6.19 5.61 -9.62
C THR A 168 -6.33 5.12 -8.19
N ILE A 169 -7.50 5.34 -7.59
CA ILE A 169 -7.83 4.88 -6.25
C ILE A 169 -8.88 3.78 -6.34
N TYR A 170 -8.50 2.57 -5.97
CA TYR A 170 -9.40 1.43 -5.78
C TYR A 170 -9.88 1.43 -4.34
N MET A 171 -11.20 1.41 -4.11
CA MET A 171 -11.73 1.54 -2.76
C MET A 171 -13.01 0.72 -2.56
N PRO A 172 -13.36 0.40 -1.30
CA PRO A 172 -14.62 -0.25 -0.99
C PRO A 172 -15.81 0.54 -1.51
N PHE A 173 -16.86 -0.17 -1.94
CA PHE A 173 -18.12 0.42 -2.42
C PHE A 173 -19.07 0.89 -1.30
N ILE A 174 -18.59 0.93 -0.07
CA ILE A 174 -19.38 1.26 1.14
C ILE A 174 -19.28 2.77 1.42
N LEU A 175 -20.42 3.42 1.61
CA LEU A 175 -20.50 4.83 1.95
C LEU A 175 -19.93 5.11 3.34
N ALA A 176 -19.17 6.18 3.49
CA ALA A 176 -18.77 6.68 4.80
C ALA A 176 -19.93 7.49 5.46
N GLU A 177 -20.31 7.09 6.66
CA GLU A 177 -21.34 7.77 7.46
C GLU A 177 -20.81 7.98 8.90
N PRO A 178 -19.85 8.92 9.09
CA PRO A 178 -19.22 9.11 10.38
C PRO A 178 -20.19 9.73 11.40
N SER A 179 -20.08 9.30 12.65
CA SER A 179 -20.83 9.90 13.77
C SER A 179 -20.33 11.32 14.15
N ASN A 180 -19.16 11.72 13.68
CA ASN A 180 -18.61 13.05 13.87
C ASN A 180 -19.28 14.04 12.92
N GLU A 181 -19.99 15.05 13.47
CA GLU A 181 -20.77 16.03 12.70
C GLU A 181 -19.92 16.83 11.69
N THR A 182 -18.65 17.12 12.02
CA THR A 182 -17.75 17.85 11.12
C THR A 182 -17.37 17.00 9.92
N LEU A 183 -17.01 15.74 10.13
CA LEU A 183 -16.70 14.81 9.05
C LEU A 183 -17.93 14.49 8.20
N GLN A 184 -19.11 14.32 8.84
CA GLN A 184 -20.37 14.12 8.13
C GLN A 184 -20.70 15.31 7.23
N ALA A 185 -20.47 16.53 7.70
CA ALA A 185 -20.65 17.73 6.88
C ALA A 185 -19.68 17.78 5.69
N GLN A 186 -18.45 17.28 5.85
CA GLN A 186 -17.48 17.18 4.75
C GLN A 186 -17.88 16.10 3.74
N VAL A 187 -18.32 14.92 4.18
CA VAL A 187 -18.88 13.88 3.29
C VAL A 187 -20.06 14.45 2.49
N ASN A 188 -21.00 15.12 3.15
CA ASN A 188 -22.18 15.71 2.49
C ASN A 188 -21.83 16.85 1.51
N ALA A 189 -20.65 17.43 1.63
CA ALA A 189 -20.15 18.48 0.73
C ALA A 189 -19.45 17.94 -0.53
N LEU A 190 -19.18 16.62 -0.59
CA LEU A 190 -18.60 15.98 -1.79
C LEU A 190 -19.59 16.04 -2.95
N GLU A 191 -19.07 15.92 -4.17
CA GLU A 191 -19.89 15.91 -5.36
C GLU A 191 -20.88 14.74 -5.35
N LYS A 192 -22.16 15.06 -5.56
CA LYS A 192 -23.22 14.06 -5.53
C LYS A 192 -22.98 12.92 -6.53
N SER A 193 -22.46 13.21 -7.70
CA SER A 193 -22.13 12.21 -8.73
C SER A 193 -21.11 11.18 -8.24
N LYS A 194 -20.16 11.59 -7.40
CA LYS A 194 -19.20 10.70 -6.75
C LYS A 194 -19.87 9.88 -5.65
N LEU A 195 -20.72 10.48 -4.85
CA LEU A 195 -21.45 9.78 -3.77
C LEU A 195 -22.46 8.77 -4.30
N ASP A 196 -23.12 9.03 -5.43
CA ASP A 196 -24.09 8.13 -6.03
C ASP A 196 -23.47 6.80 -6.56
N MET A 197 -22.15 6.67 -6.52
CA MET A 197 -21.44 5.41 -6.86
C MET A 197 -21.50 4.39 -5.72
N PHE A 198 -21.69 4.82 -4.48
CA PHE A 198 -21.59 3.97 -3.29
C PHE A 198 -22.96 3.44 -2.87
N THR A 199 -22.96 2.27 -2.21
CA THR A 199 -24.19 1.76 -1.60
C THR A 199 -24.49 2.49 -0.29
N ASP A 200 -25.79 2.74 -0.06
CA ASP A 200 -26.32 3.27 1.21
C ASP A 200 -26.90 2.17 2.11
N LYS A 201 -26.87 0.91 1.67
CA LYS A 201 -27.42 -0.23 2.44
C LYS A 201 -26.57 -0.59 3.65
N ASP A 202 -25.27 -0.41 3.56
CA ASP A 202 -24.31 -0.57 4.65
C ASP A 202 -23.40 0.66 4.64
N THR A 203 -23.03 1.13 5.83
CA THR A 203 -22.19 2.30 5.99
C THR A 203 -21.05 2.03 6.97
N ILE A 204 -19.93 2.72 6.79
CA ILE A 204 -18.82 2.67 7.72
C ILE A 204 -18.76 4.00 8.48
N SER A 205 -18.89 3.92 9.81
CA SER A 205 -19.00 5.10 10.68
C SER A 205 -17.70 5.51 11.36
N THR A 206 -16.60 4.80 11.12
CA THR A 206 -15.30 5.11 11.75
C THR A 206 -14.75 6.43 11.23
N LYS A 207 -14.07 7.18 12.13
CA LYS A 207 -13.41 8.43 11.79
C LYS A 207 -12.36 8.21 10.69
N VAL A 208 -11.55 7.19 10.83
CA VAL A 208 -10.43 6.87 9.94
C VAL A 208 -10.90 6.59 8.51
N TYR A 209 -11.92 5.76 8.36
CA TYR A 209 -12.50 5.50 7.05
C TYR A 209 -13.10 6.77 6.41
N ALA A 210 -13.76 7.62 7.21
CA ALA A 210 -14.33 8.86 6.70
C ALA A 210 -13.25 9.85 6.25
N GLU A 211 -12.13 9.94 6.97
CA GLU A 211 -10.97 10.78 6.58
C GLU A 211 -10.37 10.28 5.26
N PHE A 212 -10.12 8.99 5.13
CA PHE A 212 -9.73 8.37 3.85
C PHE A 212 -10.74 8.66 2.74
N PHE A 213 -12.02 8.37 2.96
CA PHE A 213 -13.10 8.57 1.98
C PHE A 213 -13.15 10.00 1.44
N ILE A 214 -13.04 10.99 2.34
CA ILE A 214 -13.02 12.41 1.99
C ILE A 214 -11.76 12.73 1.17
N SER A 215 -10.59 12.25 1.59
CA SER A 215 -9.33 12.49 0.89
C SER A 215 -9.35 11.88 -0.51
N ALA A 216 -9.78 10.62 -0.64
CA ALA A 216 -9.87 9.92 -1.92
C ALA A 216 -10.81 10.63 -2.91
N LEU A 217 -12.03 10.99 -2.48
CA LEU A 217 -12.99 11.67 -3.35
C LEU A 217 -12.66 13.15 -3.60
N SER A 218 -11.75 13.72 -2.84
CA SER A 218 -11.24 15.09 -3.02
C SER A 218 -9.93 15.16 -3.77
N GLU A 219 -9.31 14.01 -4.07
CA GLU A 219 -8.06 13.99 -4.82
C GLU A 219 -8.30 14.50 -6.24
N PRO A 220 -7.57 15.55 -6.66
CA PRO A 220 -7.72 16.10 -8.00
C PRO A 220 -7.26 15.10 -9.05
N ASP A 221 -8.06 14.98 -10.11
CA ASP A 221 -7.76 14.16 -11.30
C ASP A 221 -7.66 12.65 -11.04
N ALA A 222 -7.81 12.18 -9.80
CA ALA A 222 -7.80 10.75 -9.50
C ALA A 222 -9.02 10.04 -10.08
N THR A 223 -8.78 8.88 -10.70
CA THR A 223 -9.83 7.95 -11.12
C THR A 223 -10.26 7.10 -9.92
N ILE A 224 -11.55 7.16 -9.55
CA ILE A 224 -12.09 6.31 -8.48
C ILE A 224 -12.66 5.03 -9.09
N VAL A 225 -12.19 3.89 -8.61
CA VAL A 225 -12.66 2.55 -8.98
C VAL A 225 -13.16 1.84 -7.73
N LEU A 226 -14.38 1.33 -7.78
CA LEU A 226 -14.93 0.57 -6.66
C LEU A 226 -14.51 -0.90 -6.74
N ASN A 227 -14.16 -1.48 -5.62
CA ASN A 227 -13.82 -2.90 -5.48
C ASN A 227 -15.09 -3.77 -5.56
N ILE A 228 -15.59 -3.99 -6.78
CA ILE A 228 -16.83 -4.71 -7.05
C ILE A 228 -16.63 -5.77 -8.13
N GLY A 229 -17.10 -7.00 -7.87
CA GLY A 229 -17.08 -8.08 -8.85
C GLY A 229 -15.67 -8.51 -9.22
N GLN A 230 -15.42 -8.68 -10.51
CA GLN A 230 -14.10 -9.03 -11.02
C GLN A 230 -13.56 -7.92 -11.90
N PHE A 231 -12.32 -7.54 -11.69
CA PHE A 231 -11.61 -6.60 -12.55
C PHE A 231 -10.11 -6.93 -12.59
N SER A 232 -9.43 -6.37 -13.58
CA SER A 232 -8.00 -6.66 -13.81
C SER A 232 -7.23 -5.39 -14.15
N ILE A 233 -5.97 -5.36 -13.70
CA ILE A 233 -4.93 -4.50 -14.25
C ILE A 233 -4.08 -5.41 -15.16
N GLU A 234 -4.17 -5.22 -16.46
CA GLU A 234 -3.48 -6.06 -17.43
C GLU A 234 -2.56 -5.21 -18.32
N THR A 235 -1.32 -5.65 -18.44
CA THR A 235 -0.30 -5.05 -19.29
C THR A 235 0.30 -6.10 -20.23
N ALA A 236 1.30 -5.71 -21.00
CA ALA A 236 2.03 -6.68 -21.83
C ALA A 236 2.94 -7.62 -21.02
N THR A 237 3.22 -7.28 -19.76
CA THR A 237 4.23 -7.97 -18.92
C THR A 237 3.64 -8.68 -17.72
N TYR A 238 2.60 -8.15 -17.13
CA TYR A 238 1.95 -8.74 -15.95
C TYR A 238 0.44 -8.61 -16.05
N ARG A 239 -0.24 -9.44 -15.23
CA ARG A 239 -1.68 -9.39 -15.03
C ARG A 239 -1.99 -9.46 -13.54
N PHE A 240 -2.85 -8.59 -13.07
CA PHE A 240 -3.33 -8.57 -11.71
C PHE A 240 -4.85 -8.62 -11.70
N ASP A 241 -5.39 -9.79 -11.38
CA ASP A 241 -6.83 -10.05 -11.31
C ASP A 241 -7.33 -9.87 -9.88
N PHE A 242 -8.46 -9.19 -9.73
CA PHE A 242 -9.11 -8.97 -8.43
C PHE A 242 -10.49 -9.60 -8.41
N TYR A 243 -10.81 -10.27 -7.33
CA TYR A 243 -12.06 -10.97 -7.08
C TYR A 243 -12.72 -10.37 -5.84
N CYS A 244 -13.85 -9.71 -6.03
CA CYS A 244 -14.61 -9.02 -5.00
C CYS A 244 -16.07 -9.49 -5.04
N TYR A 245 -16.82 -9.24 -3.99
CA TYR A 245 -18.26 -9.41 -4.04
C TYR A 245 -18.88 -8.52 -5.12
N ALA A 246 -19.86 -9.07 -5.84
CA ALA A 246 -20.76 -8.25 -6.63
C ALA A 246 -21.69 -7.47 -5.66
N GLN A 247 -21.99 -6.23 -6.00
CA GLN A 247 -22.82 -5.37 -5.14
C GLN A 247 -24.21 -5.97 -4.88
N GLU A 248 -24.76 -6.69 -5.86
CA GLU A 248 -26.05 -7.38 -5.76
C GLU A 248 -26.02 -8.53 -4.74
N ASP A 249 -24.95 -9.32 -4.75
CA ASP A 249 -24.77 -10.45 -3.83
C ASP A 249 -24.53 -9.93 -2.41
N TRP A 250 -23.73 -8.88 -2.28
CA TRP A 250 -23.52 -8.18 -1.01
C TRP A 250 -24.83 -7.72 -0.38
N ALA A 251 -25.72 -7.12 -1.18
CA ALA A 251 -27.01 -6.63 -0.72
C ALA A 251 -27.90 -7.72 -0.12
N ASN A 252 -27.67 -8.98 -0.47
CA ASN A 252 -28.45 -10.14 -0.04
C ASN A 252 -27.80 -10.88 1.14
N THR A 253 -26.60 -10.48 1.60
CA THR A 253 -25.95 -11.13 2.74
C THR A 253 -26.63 -10.73 4.06
N ASN A 254 -26.85 -11.72 4.94
CA ASN A 254 -27.36 -11.52 6.29
C ASN A 254 -26.25 -11.52 7.37
N LEU A 255 -25.04 -11.20 6.96
CA LEU A 255 -23.86 -11.21 7.82
C LEU A 255 -23.89 -10.07 8.84
N SER A 256 -23.23 -10.25 9.97
CA SER A 256 -22.99 -9.16 10.93
C SER A 256 -22.10 -8.07 10.28
N SER A 257 -22.19 -6.85 10.79
CA SER A 257 -21.37 -5.75 10.24
C SER A 257 -19.86 -5.97 10.39
N ALA A 258 -19.41 -6.73 11.38
CA ALA A 258 -18.00 -7.06 11.58
C ALA A 258 -17.51 -8.10 10.55
N GLU A 259 -18.27 -9.19 10.37
CA GLU A 259 -17.95 -10.21 9.36
C GLU A 259 -17.98 -9.65 7.94
N LYS A 260 -18.94 -8.75 7.66
CA LYS A 260 -19.06 -8.07 6.38
C LYS A 260 -17.84 -7.23 6.02
N LYS A 261 -17.30 -6.47 6.97
CA LYS A 261 -16.18 -5.56 6.68
C LYS A 261 -14.99 -6.28 6.07
N ASN A 262 -14.59 -7.40 6.65
CA ASN A 262 -13.45 -8.18 6.18
C ASN A 262 -13.74 -8.89 4.85
N ALA A 263 -14.98 -9.42 4.71
CA ALA A 263 -15.40 -10.15 3.50
C ALA A 263 -15.48 -9.30 2.23
N ILE A 264 -15.42 -7.95 2.32
CA ILE A 264 -15.32 -7.09 1.13
C ILE A 264 -13.91 -6.95 0.59
N SER A 265 -12.90 -7.44 1.33
CA SER A 265 -11.51 -7.39 0.87
C SER A 265 -11.36 -8.10 -0.47
N PRO A 266 -10.79 -7.45 -1.49
CA PRO A 266 -10.45 -8.12 -2.74
C PRO A 266 -9.43 -9.24 -2.50
N ILE A 267 -9.63 -10.38 -3.15
CA ILE A 267 -8.56 -11.37 -3.31
C ILE A 267 -7.90 -11.10 -4.67
N GLY A 268 -6.65 -10.70 -4.64
CA GLY A 268 -5.87 -10.38 -5.83
C GLY A 268 -4.94 -11.51 -6.24
N VAL A 269 -4.87 -11.82 -7.53
CA VAL A 269 -3.92 -12.77 -8.11
C VAL A 269 -3.02 -12.02 -9.07
N LEU A 270 -1.77 -11.79 -8.69
CA LEU A 270 -0.76 -11.15 -9.52
C LEU A 270 0.08 -12.21 -10.23
N GLU A 271 0.05 -12.19 -11.56
CA GLU A 271 0.83 -13.08 -12.41
C GLU A 271 1.97 -12.32 -13.09
N TYR A 272 3.20 -12.78 -12.89
CA TYR A 272 4.39 -12.26 -13.53
C TYR A 272 5.43 -13.36 -13.76
N ASN A 273 5.96 -13.48 -14.98
CA ASN A 273 7.00 -14.47 -15.37
C ASN A 273 6.72 -15.91 -14.91
N GLY A 274 5.43 -16.33 -15.01
CA GLY A 274 4.98 -17.66 -14.62
C GLY A 274 4.87 -17.88 -13.12
N LYS A 275 4.98 -16.79 -12.33
CA LYS A 275 4.76 -16.78 -10.88
C LYS A 275 3.41 -16.19 -10.55
N ARG A 276 2.75 -16.73 -9.51
CA ARG A 276 1.47 -16.28 -9.00
C ARG A 276 1.59 -15.90 -7.54
N ILE A 277 1.23 -14.66 -7.24
CA ILE A 277 1.20 -14.11 -5.89
C ILE A 277 -0.25 -13.79 -5.53
N VAL A 278 -0.74 -14.35 -4.44
CA VAL A 278 -2.10 -14.14 -3.95
C VAL A 278 -2.08 -13.17 -2.78
N LEU A 279 -2.76 -12.02 -2.93
CA LEU A 279 -2.90 -10.98 -1.91
C LEU A 279 -4.35 -10.92 -1.47
N THR A 280 -4.63 -11.04 -0.17
CA THR A 280 -5.97 -11.33 0.34
C THR A 280 -6.57 -10.24 1.21
N GLY A 281 -5.80 -9.18 1.59
CA GLY A 281 -6.26 -8.28 2.65
C GLY A 281 -6.73 -9.06 3.87
N ASP A 282 -7.94 -8.78 4.32
CA ASP A 282 -8.58 -9.49 5.44
C ASP A 282 -9.68 -10.48 5.01
N SER A 283 -9.54 -11.03 3.81
CA SER A 283 -10.40 -12.12 3.33
C SER A 283 -10.55 -13.21 4.38
N ASN A 284 -11.74 -13.79 4.45
CA ASN A 284 -12.09 -14.77 5.46
C ASN A 284 -12.95 -15.91 4.87
N GLU A 285 -13.38 -16.82 5.73
CA GLU A 285 -14.21 -17.99 5.41
C GLU A 285 -15.50 -17.67 4.62
N ILE A 286 -15.87 -16.38 4.51
CA ILE A 286 -17.06 -15.93 3.81
C ILE A 286 -16.77 -15.68 2.33
N ASN A 287 -15.70 -14.96 2.00
CA ASN A 287 -15.38 -14.61 0.61
C ASN A 287 -14.35 -15.54 -0.05
N GLU A 288 -13.60 -16.34 0.71
CA GLU A 288 -12.74 -17.37 0.15
C GLU A 288 -13.47 -18.39 -0.76
N PRO A 289 -14.66 -18.91 -0.39
CA PRO A 289 -15.43 -19.77 -1.29
C PRO A 289 -15.88 -19.08 -2.58
N MET A 290 -16.25 -17.80 -2.50
CA MET A 290 -16.58 -16.99 -3.69
C MET A 290 -15.40 -16.89 -4.63
N PHE A 291 -14.20 -16.67 -4.10
CA PHE A 291 -12.97 -16.65 -4.90
C PHE A 291 -12.71 -18.00 -5.59
N ILE A 292 -12.82 -19.10 -4.87
CA ILE A 292 -12.65 -20.47 -5.41
C ILE A 292 -13.62 -20.70 -6.57
N GLU A 293 -14.89 -20.32 -6.40
CA GLU A 293 -15.92 -20.46 -7.44
C GLU A 293 -15.59 -19.57 -8.66
N ALA A 294 -15.19 -18.34 -8.42
CA ALA A 294 -14.90 -17.35 -9.47
C ALA A 294 -13.67 -17.71 -10.30
N VAL A 295 -12.60 -18.19 -9.68
CA VAL A 295 -11.40 -18.69 -10.39
C VAL A 295 -11.73 -19.98 -11.11
N GLY A 296 -12.49 -20.88 -10.48
CA GLY A 296 -12.88 -22.18 -11.05
C GLY A 296 -11.71 -23.16 -11.19
N GLY A 297 -11.98 -24.28 -11.82
CA GLY A 297 -10.94 -25.29 -12.02
C GLY A 297 -10.70 -26.21 -10.81
N THR A 298 -9.51 -26.80 -10.73
CA THR A 298 -9.15 -27.79 -9.70
C THR A 298 -8.07 -27.29 -8.75
N GLY A 299 -7.58 -26.09 -8.94
CA GLY A 299 -6.54 -25.43 -8.14
C GLY A 299 -5.92 -24.27 -8.89
N LEU A 300 -5.26 -23.39 -8.15
CA LEU A 300 -4.59 -22.20 -8.69
C LEU A 300 -3.07 -22.44 -8.87
N ASP A 301 -2.47 -23.25 -7.97
CA ASP A 301 -1.02 -23.45 -7.87
C ASP A 301 -0.27 -22.12 -7.79
N CYS A 302 -0.38 -21.43 -6.65
CA CYS A 302 0.31 -20.18 -6.42
C CYS A 302 1.70 -20.39 -5.83
N ASP A 303 2.57 -19.40 -5.98
CA ASP A 303 3.90 -19.43 -5.38
C ASP A 303 3.89 -18.77 -3.99
N VAL A 304 3.26 -17.62 -3.83
CA VAL A 304 3.29 -16.80 -2.61
C VAL A 304 1.89 -16.39 -2.18
N LEU A 305 1.57 -16.57 -0.91
CA LEU A 305 0.35 -16.13 -0.26
C LEU A 305 0.67 -14.99 0.74
N LYS A 306 0.02 -13.81 0.62
CA LYS A 306 -0.21 -12.94 1.78
C LYS A 306 -1.37 -13.54 2.57
N VAL A 307 -1.08 -14.00 3.76
CA VAL A 307 -2.07 -14.66 4.63
C VAL A 307 -3.17 -13.69 5.03
N GLY A 308 -4.42 -14.14 4.92
CA GLY A 308 -5.59 -13.31 5.20
C GLY A 308 -5.70 -12.89 6.68
N HIS A 309 -6.19 -11.68 6.89
CA HIS A 309 -6.58 -11.12 8.18
C HIS A 309 -5.50 -11.34 9.26
N HIS A 310 -4.26 -11.01 8.92
CA HIS A 310 -3.09 -11.09 9.81
C HIS A 310 -2.89 -12.46 10.46
N GLY A 311 -3.41 -13.52 9.86
CA GLY A 311 -3.40 -14.88 10.41
C GLY A 311 -4.52 -15.16 11.41
N SER A 312 -5.68 -14.52 11.26
CA SER A 312 -6.91 -14.86 11.99
C SER A 312 -7.30 -16.32 11.78
N GLU A 313 -7.96 -16.93 12.79
CA GLU A 313 -8.48 -18.29 12.66
C GLU A 313 -9.64 -18.45 11.65
N THR A 314 -10.33 -17.33 11.33
CA THR A 314 -11.42 -17.28 10.36
C THR A 314 -10.98 -17.12 8.91
N SER A 315 -9.67 -16.96 8.67
CA SER A 315 -9.07 -16.72 7.36
C SER A 315 -8.13 -17.84 6.98
N SER A 316 -7.77 -17.91 5.70
CA SER A 316 -6.90 -18.94 5.15
C SER A 316 -7.39 -20.33 5.52
N THR A 317 -8.66 -20.59 5.18
CA THR A 317 -9.35 -21.85 5.48
C THR A 317 -8.64 -23.03 4.80
N ARG A 318 -8.87 -24.26 5.31
CA ARG A 318 -8.29 -25.46 4.71
C ARG A 318 -8.64 -25.57 3.22
N GLU A 319 -9.93 -25.31 2.89
CA GLU A 319 -10.40 -25.37 1.51
C GLU A 319 -9.71 -24.35 0.60
N PHE A 320 -9.52 -23.13 1.10
CA PHE A 320 -8.82 -22.08 0.37
C PHE A 320 -7.32 -22.44 0.17
N LEU A 321 -6.63 -22.89 1.23
CA LEU A 321 -5.23 -23.29 1.13
C LEU A 321 -5.03 -24.49 0.20
N ASP A 322 -5.90 -25.49 0.24
CA ASP A 322 -5.87 -26.65 -0.67
C ASP A 322 -6.06 -26.22 -2.14
N PHE A 323 -6.91 -25.19 -2.37
CA PHE A 323 -7.17 -24.67 -3.71
C PHE A 323 -6.01 -23.85 -4.26
N ILE A 324 -5.43 -22.95 -3.46
CA ILE A 324 -4.35 -22.08 -3.92
C ILE A 324 -2.99 -22.78 -3.98
N ASN A 325 -2.72 -23.75 -3.11
CA ASN A 325 -1.52 -24.61 -3.08
C ASN A 325 -0.21 -23.83 -3.19
N CYS A 326 0.06 -22.92 -2.24
CA CYS A 326 1.24 -22.04 -2.25
C CYS A 326 2.47 -22.65 -1.55
N GLU A 327 3.67 -22.25 -2.00
CA GLU A 327 4.95 -22.64 -1.39
C GLU A 327 5.39 -21.70 -0.26
N TYR A 328 5.10 -20.39 -0.42
CA TYR A 328 5.51 -19.35 0.53
C TYR A 328 4.29 -18.65 1.13
N ALA A 329 4.42 -18.26 2.39
CA ALA A 329 3.42 -17.47 3.09
C ALA A 329 4.06 -16.26 3.77
N VAL A 330 3.42 -15.08 3.65
CA VAL A 330 3.80 -13.85 4.36
C VAL A 330 2.64 -13.41 5.24
N ILE A 331 2.90 -13.13 6.51
CA ILE A 331 1.91 -12.56 7.44
C ILE A 331 2.37 -11.16 7.84
N SER A 332 1.59 -10.14 7.49
CA SER A 332 1.71 -8.82 8.11
C SER A 332 1.00 -8.86 9.45
N CYS A 333 1.72 -8.76 10.55
CA CYS A 333 1.15 -8.88 11.90
C CYS A 333 2.07 -8.26 12.95
N ASN A 334 1.51 -8.04 14.15
CA ASN A 334 2.28 -7.77 15.36
C ASN A 334 1.72 -8.63 16.50
N ALA A 335 2.40 -9.69 16.87
CA ALA A 335 1.97 -10.58 17.94
C ALA A 335 2.10 -9.93 19.34
N GLU A 336 3.02 -8.97 19.51
CA GLU A 336 3.26 -8.31 20.78
C GLU A 336 2.24 -7.18 21.00
N GLY A 337 1.52 -7.23 22.13
CA GLY A 337 0.51 -6.22 22.49
C GLY A 337 -0.77 -6.25 21.64
N ASN A 338 -0.91 -7.20 20.75
CA ASN A 338 -2.08 -7.36 19.88
C ASN A 338 -3.25 -7.99 20.63
N THR A 339 -4.32 -7.22 20.83
CA THR A 339 -5.52 -7.68 21.54
C THR A 339 -6.35 -8.69 20.74
N PHE A 340 -6.17 -8.78 19.42
CA PHE A 340 -6.82 -9.74 18.54
C PHE A 340 -6.15 -11.11 18.57
N LEU A 341 -4.93 -11.18 19.12
CA LEU A 341 -4.14 -12.42 19.23
C LEU A 341 -3.78 -13.03 17.86
N HIS A 342 -3.58 -12.20 16.86
CA HIS A 342 -3.07 -12.63 15.55
C HIS A 342 -1.54 -12.59 15.50
N PRO A 343 -0.89 -13.56 14.79
CA PRO A 343 -1.51 -14.71 14.14
C PRO A 343 -1.95 -15.77 15.15
N ARG A 344 -3.05 -16.46 14.84
CA ARG A 344 -3.60 -17.56 15.64
C ARG A 344 -2.83 -18.85 15.40
N GLN A 345 -2.68 -19.64 16.45
CA GLN A 345 -1.99 -20.94 16.35
C GLN A 345 -2.64 -21.87 15.32
N ASN A 346 -3.97 -21.91 15.27
CA ASN A 346 -4.71 -22.72 14.30
C ASN A 346 -4.38 -22.38 12.84
N THR A 347 -4.16 -21.10 12.53
CA THR A 347 -3.78 -20.66 11.19
C THR A 347 -2.33 -21.07 10.89
N LEU A 348 -1.42 -20.85 11.83
CA LEU A 348 -0.02 -21.28 11.69
C LEU A 348 0.08 -22.81 11.51
N ASP A 349 -0.73 -23.58 12.23
CA ASP A 349 -0.74 -25.04 12.11
C ASP A 349 -1.25 -25.49 10.73
N ARG A 350 -2.22 -24.78 10.12
CA ARG A 350 -2.66 -25.04 8.74
C ARG A 350 -1.54 -24.78 7.73
N LEU A 351 -0.87 -23.62 7.80
CA LEU A 351 0.23 -23.27 6.91
C LEU A 351 1.42 -24.24 7.07
N ARG A 352 1.72 -24.63 8.31
CA ARG A 352 2.79 -25.59 8.62
C ARG A 352 2.49 -26.98 8.09
N ALA A 353 1.22 -27.40 8.10
CA ALA A 353 0.82 -28.71 7.57
C ALA A 353 1.06 -28.82 6.06
N ASP A 354 1.03 -27.70 5.34
CA ASP A 354 1.33 -27.62 3.91
C ASP A 354 2.82 -27.43 3.63
N ASN A 355 3.67 -27.45 4.66
CA ASN A 355 5.12 -27.23 4.58
C ASN A 355 5.50 -25.88 3.93
N MET A 356 4.67 -24.87 4.06
CA MET A 356 4.97 -23.53 3.53
C MET A 356 6.20 -22.92 4.21
N THR A 357 6.98 -22.18 3.44
CA THR A 357 8.02 -21.31 4.00
C THR A 357 7.39 -20.03 4.48
N LEU A 358 7.49 -19.74 5.79
CA LEU A 358 6.77 -18.65 6.44
C LEU A 358 7.67 -17.45 6.72
N TYR A 359 7.18 -16.25 6.37
CA TYR A 359 7.71 -14.97 6.81
C TYR A 359 6.65 -14.21 7.60
N ARG A 360 7.06 -13.45 8.63
CA ARG A 360 6.17 -12.64 9.48
C ARG A 360 6.82 -11.28 9.74
N THR A 361 6.08 -10.18 9.56
CA THR A 361 6.63 -8.83 9.72
C THR A 361 7.05 -8.53 11.15
N ASP A 362 6.35 -9.06 12.17
CA ASP A 362 6.71 -8.88 13.58
C ASP A 362 8.08 -9.49 13.96
N LEU A 363 8.49 -10.54 13.26
CA LEU A 363 9.74 -11.26 13.53
C LEU A 363 10.85 -10.92 12.53
N HIS A 364 10.49 -10.59 11.29
CA HIS A 364 11.45 -10.37 10.21
C HIS A 364 11.58 -8.89 9.80
N GLY A 365 10.78 -7.98 10.40
CA GLY A 365 10.64 -6.61 9.92
C GLY A 365 9.99 -6.59 8.53
N THR A 366 10.28 -5.59 7.75
CA THR A 366 9.82 -5.52 6.36
C THR A 366 10.35 -6.71 5.56
N VAL A 367 9.44 -7.40 4.84
CA VAL A 367 9.76 -8.54 3.97
C VAL A 367 9.62 -8.09 2.53
N VAL A 368 10.67 -8.29 1.72
CA VAL A 368 10.66 -7.94 0.30
C VAL A 368 10.77 -9.20 -0.53
N LEU A 369 9.79 -9.41 -1.39
CA LEU A 369 9.81 -10.42 -2.45
C LEU A 369 10.25 -9.77 -3.76
N VAL A 370 11.25 -10.34 -4.41
CA VAL A 370 11.65 -10.00 -5.78
C VAL A 370 11.36 -11.17 -6.68
N VAL A 371 10.69 -10.92 -7.80
CA VAL A 371 10.55 -11.85 -8.92
C VAL A 371 11.38 -11.30 -10.07
N ASP A 372 12.47 -11.98 -10.41
CA ASP A 372 13.37 -11.54 -11.48
C ASP A 372 12.78 -11.80 -12.89
N ALA A 373 13.48 -11.32 -13.91
CA ALA A 373 13.09 -11.49 -15.31
C ALA A 373 13.01 -12.97 -15.76
N ASN A 374 13.58 -13.91 -14.99
CA ASN A 374 13.53 -15.35 -15.27
C ASN A 374 12.47 -16.08 -14.42
N GLY A 375 11.72 -15.35 -13.59
CA GLY A 375 10.75 -15.93 -12.66
C GLY A 375 11.38 -16.53 -11.39
N THR A 376 12.60 -16.14 -11.02
CA THR A 376 13.21 -16.57 -9.76
C THR A 376 12.66 -15.73 -8.61
N LEU A 377 12.21 -16.40 -7.54
CA LEU A 377 11.76 -15.75 -6.31
C LEU A 377 12.94 -15.57 -5.35
N THR A 378 13.09 -14.36 -4.84
CA THR A 378 14.07 -14.04 -3.79
C THR A 378 13.40 -13.26 -2.67
N PHE A 379 13.56 -13.72 -1.43
CA PHE A 379 13.07 -13.03 -0.25
C PHE A 379 14.23 -12.37 0.50
N THR A 380 14.03 -11.10 0.86
CA THR A 380 14.93 -10.35 1.75
C THR A 380 14.14 -9.86 2.94
N THR A 381 14.71 -9.91 4.13
CA THR A 381 14.07 -9.47 5.36
C THR A 381 14.92 -8.41 6.05
N GLU A 382 14.27 -7.41 6.64
CA GLU A 382 14.93 -6.34 7.39
C GLU A 382 15.68 -6.87 8.62
N LYS A 383 15.14 -7.93 9.26
CA LYS A 383 15.68 -8.55 10.46
C LYS A 383 15.81 -10.05 10.27
N THR A 384 16.82 -10.63 10.88
CA THR A 384 16.90 -12.08 11.09
C THR A 384 16.33 -12.44 12.45
N THR A 385 15.64 -13.56 12.56
CA THR A 385 15.04 -14.01 13.83
C THR A 385 15.54 -15.39 14.24
N THR A 386 15.63 -15.60 15.55
CA THR A 386 15.80 -16.92 16.17
C THR A 386 14.56 -17.37 16.92
N ALA A 387 13.50 -16.57 16.88
CA ALA A 387 12.21 -16.89 17.49
C ALA A 387 11.52 -18.04 16.73
N ASP A 388 10.62 -18.73 17.42
CA ASP A 388 9.78 -19.73 16.77
C ASP A 388 8.72 -19.04 15.92
N ILE A 389 8.93 -19.02 14.60
CA ILE A 389 8.02 -18.40 13.64
C ILE A 389 6.63 -19.06 13.60
N TRP A 390 6.51 -20.28 14.15
CA TRP A 390 5.28 -21.08 14.20
C TRP A 390 4.52 -20.91 15.53
N MET A 391 4.95 -20.02 16.41
CA MET A 391 4.25 -19.72 17.67
C MET A 391 3.19 -18.65 17.45
N GLY A 392 1.92 -18.99 17.71
CA GLY A 392 0.79 -18.07 17.65
C GLY A 392 0.74 -17.10 18.83
N ALA A 393 0.21 -15.90 18.62
CA ALA A 393 0.06 -14.89 19.65
C ALA A 393 -0.85 -15.33 20.81
N ASP A 394 -1.88 -16.12 20.51
CA ASP A 394 -2.80 -16.72 21.48
C ASP A 394 -2.13 -17.82 22.37
N THR A 395 -1.05 -18.43 21.87
CA THR A 395 -0.29 -19.43 22.62
C THR A 395 0.77 -18.76 23.50
N ALA A 396 1.42 -17.73 23.01
CA ALA A 396 2.45 -16.99 23.74
C ALA A 396 1.89 -16.31 25.00
N GLN A 397 0.68 -15.77 24.96
CA GLN A 397 0.03 -15.11 26.12
C GLN A 397 -0.40 -16.10 27.22
N ASN A 398 -0.56 -17.39 26.92
CA ASN A 398 -0.92 -18.41 27.90
C ASN A 398 0.29 -18.98 28.68
N GLN A 399 1.52 -18.54 28.37
CA GLN A 399 2.77 -18.98 29.00
C GLN A 399 3.37 -17.96 29.96
N GLY A 400 2.72 -16.79 30.16
CA GLY A 400 3.16 -15.66 31.01
C GLY A 400 2.50 -15.60 32.38
#